data_42a19476e388da668724e95e48712ebc
#
_entry.id   42a19476e388da668724e95e48712ebc
#
_cell.length_a   1.000
_cell.length_b   1.000
_cell.length_c   1.000
_cell.angle_alpha   90.00
_cell.angle_beta   90.00
_cell.angle_gamma   90.00
#
_symmetry.space_group_name_H-M   'P 1'
#
loop_
_entity.id
_entity.type
_entity.pdbx_description
1 polymer ?
#
loop_
_entity_poly.entity_id
_entity_poly.type
_entity_poly.pdbx_seq_one_letter_code
_entity_poly.pdbx_strand_id
1 'polypeptide(L)'
;MPFRDAKTRQNYTTMRFSTLIFDLDGTLLDTLADLHASVNHGLRVHGLPERSVPEVRAFLGNGIHNLIERSVPEGTDSAQLEAVFADFRSHYLEHSLDKTGPYPGILPLLERLHNAGVRMGIVSNKLDPAVQDLNRRFFADFMQVAVGESAGVRRKPYPDSVLEAMRRLGATPAETLYVGDSEVDYATAQAAGIACELVLWGFRDEPELRALRADFYARTPADIWDTVAQ
;
A
#
# COMPACT_ATOMS: atom_id res chain seq x y z
N MET A 1 -39.08 13.30 -43.35
CA MET A 1 -37.91 12.46 -43.07
C MET A 1 -37.51 12.64 -41.60
N PRO A 2 -37.72 11.65 -40.72
CA PRO A 2 -37.33 11.79 -39.33
C PRO A 2 -35.84 11.46 -39.17
N PHE A 3 -35.15 12.36 -38.49
CA PHE A 3 -33.77 12.15 -38.03
C PHE A 3 -33.73 10.96 -37.06
N ARG A 4 -33.00 9.90 -37.40
CA ARG A 4 -32.67 8.83 -36.47
C ARG A 4 -31.53 9.32 -35.55
N ASP A 5 -31.87 9.59 -34.31
CA ASP A 5 -30.90 9.73 -33.23
C ASP A 5 -30.09 8.41 -33.13
N ALA A 6 -28.84 8.48 -33.55
CA ALA A 6 -27.84 7.45 -33.28
C ALA A 6 -27.45 7.58 -31.80
N LYS A 7 -28.24 6.97 -30.90
CA LYS A 7 -27.79 6.73 -29.52
C LYS A 7 -26.57 5.83 -29.58
N THR A 8 -25.40 6.43 -29.40
CA THR A 8 -24.16 5.73 -29.15
C THR A 8 -24.39 4.83 -27.93
N ARG A 9 -24.53 3.53 -28.13
CA ARG A 9 -24.55 2.56 -27.02
C ARG A 9 -23.13 2.58 -26.43
N GLN A 10 -22.96 3.35 -25.35
CA GLN A 10 -21.85 3.17 -24.44
C GLN A 10 -21.97 1.74 -23.92
N ASN A 11 -21.07 0.86 -24.36
CA ASN A 11 -20.91 -0.46 -23.77
C ASN A 11 -20.41 -0.25 -22.35
N TYR A 12 -21.31 -0.23 -21.37
CA TYR A 12 -20.95 -0.30 -19.95
C TYR A 12 -20.42 -1.70 -19.71
N THR A 13 -19.09 -1.84 -19.69
CA THR A 13 -18.46 -3.03 -19.12
C THR A 13 -18.97 -3.13 -17.70
N THR A 14 -19.62 -4.24 -17.36
CA THR A 14 -20.08 -4.45 -15.99
C THR A 14 -18.84 -4.65 -15.14
N MET A 15 -18.58 -3.71 -14.23
CA MET A 15 -17.42 -3.81 -13.33
C MET A 15 -17.76 -4.76 -12.19
N ARG A 16 -16.87 -5.74 -11.94
CA ARG A 16 -16.99 -6.66 -10.81
C ARG A 16 -16.81 -5.93 -9.48
N PHE A 17 -15.86 -5.00 -9.44
CA PHE A 17 -15.59 -4.16 -8.29
C PHE A 17 -15.67 -2.68 -8.70
N SER A 18 -16.46 -1.90 -7.99
CA SER A 18 -16.63 -0.46 -8.21
C SER A 18 -15.78 0.39 -7.25
N THR A 19 -15.11 -0.25 -6.29
CA THR A 19 -14.24 0.40 -5.30
C THR A 19 -12.97 -0.40 -5.10
N LEU A 20 -11.82 0.27 -5.16
CA LEU A 20 -10.52 -0.32 -4.86
C LEU A 20 -9.87 0.42 -3.67
N ILE A 21 -9.37 -0.35 -2.73
CA ILE A 21 -8.56 0.15 -1.61
C ILE A 21 -7.17 -0.43 -1.73
N PHE A 22 -6.17 0.43 -1.87
CA PHE A 22 -4.78 0.05 -2.08
C PHE A 22 -3.97 0.23 -0.80
N ASP A 23 -3.06 -0.70 -0.52
CA ASP A 23 -1.90 -0.39 0.29
C ASP A 23 -0.96 0.57 -0.46
N LEU A 24 -0.03 1.19 0.25
CA LEU A 24 0.88 2.21 -0.28
C LEU A 24 2.27 1.64 -0.57
N ASP A 25 3.00 1.29 0.50
CA ASP A 25 4.41 0.89 0.44
C ASP A 25 4.55 -0.57 -0.06
N GLY A 26 5.17 -0.80 -1.21
CA GLY A 26 5.25 -2.13 -1.84
C GLY A 26 4.11 -2.44 -2.80
N THR A 27 3.04 -1.65 -2.79
CA THR A 27 1.89 -1.83 -3.68
C THR A 27 1.82 -0.72 -4.74
N LEU A 28 1.62 0.52 -4.32
CA LEU A 28 1.59 1.69 -5.21
C LEU A 28 2.97 2.32 -5.38
N LEU A 29 3.76 2.39 -4.29
CA LEU A 29 5.08 3.03 -4.25
C LEU A 29 6.19 2.02 -3.96
N ASP A 30 7.28 2.12 -4.72
CA ASP A 30 8.56 1.52 -4.36
C ASP A 30 9.28 2.45 -3.39
N THR A 31 9.22 2.10 -2.11
CA THR A 31 9.84 2.87 -1.01
C THR A 31 11.06 2.17 -0.42
N LEU A 32 11.43 0.99 -0.93
CA LEU A 32 12.45 0.13 -0.34
C LEU A 32 13.84 0.78 -0.26
N ALA A 33 14.24 1.50 -1.31
CA ALA A 33 15.57 2.09 -1.38
C ALA A 33 15.80 3.17 -0.32
N ASP A 34 14.79 4.02 -0.08
CA ASP A 34 14.88 5.12 0.91
C ASP A 34 14.74 4.58 2.34
N LEU A 35 13.88 3.58 2.55
CA LEU A 35 13.80 2.87 3.83
C LEU A 35 15.11 2.17 4.17
N HIS A 36 15.72 1.44 3.23
CA HIS A 36 17.00 0.77 3.42
C HIS A 36 18.12 1.77 3.75
N ALA A 37 18.21 2.88 3.01
CA ALA A 37 19.20 3.92 3.27
C ALA A 37 19.06 4.50 4.68
N SER A 38 17.82 4.75 5.11
CA SER A 38 17.53 5.34 6.43
C SER A 38 17.77 4.35 7.58
N VAL A 39 17.42 3.07 7.40
CA VAL A 39 17.76 2.00 8.36
C VAL A 39 19.27 1.95 8.59
N ASN A 40 20.04 1.89 7.50
CA ASN A 40 21.51 1.80 7.59
C ASN A 40 22.14 3.10 8.08
N HIS A 41 21.53 4.25 7.86
CA HIS A 41 21.95 5.49 8.50
C HIS A 41 21.85 5.38 10.03
N GLY A 42 20.69 5.00 10.56
CA GLY A 42 20.49 4.83 12.01
C GLY A 42 21.44 3.81 12.62
N LEU A 43 21.60 2.64 11.99
CA LEU A 43 22.54 1.60 12.45
C LEU A 43 23.99 2.11 12.47
N ARG A 44 24.44 2.79 11.43
CA ARG A 44 25.80 3.31 11.29
C ARG A 44 26.15 4.36 12.35
N VAL A 45 25.23 5.28 12.65
CA VAL A 45 25.42 6.31 13.68
C VAL A 45 25.68 5.68 15.04
N HIS A 46 25.07 4.53 15.32
CA HIS A 46 25.25 3.80 16.59
C HIS A 46 26.30 2.68 16.54
N GLY A 47 27.08 2.61 15.46
CA GLY A 47 28.16 1.60 15.33
C GLY A 47 27.64 0.16 15.20
N LEU A 48 26.39 -0.03 14.78
CA LEU A 48 25.76 -1.32 14.58
C LEU A 48 25.96 -1.82 13.14
N PRO A 49 25.95 -3.15 12.90
CA PRO A 49 26.11 -3.71 11.58
C PRO A 49 24.94 -3.30 10.66
N GLU A 50 25.29 -2.91 9.43
CA GLU A 50 24.31 -2.56 8.40
C GLU A 50 23.55 -3.80 7.93
N ARG A 51 22.32 -3.59 7.42
CA ARG A 51 21.47 -4.62 6.84
C ARG A 51 21.49 -4.54 5.31
N SER A 52 21.42 -5.68 4.68
CA SER A 52 21.26 -5.79 3.23
C SER A 52 19.84 -5.41 2.80
N VAL A 53 19.66 -5.08 1.50
CA VAL A 53 18.33 -4.80 0.93
C VAL A 53 17.35 -5.95 1.14
N PRO A 54 17.70 -7.24 0.92
CA PRO A 54 16.79 -8.36 1.19
C PRO A 54 16.35 -8.46 2.66
N GLU A 55 17.27 -8.20 3.62
CA GLU A 55 16.91 -8.22 5.05
C GLU A 55 15.91 -7.11 5.38
N VAL A 56 16.19 -5.88 4.96
CA VAL A 56 15.27 -4.75 5.20
C VAL A 56 13.91 -5.01 4.55
N ARG A 57 13.88 -5.52 3.30
CA ARG A 57 12.67 -5.92 2.61
C ARG A 57 11.84 -6.94 3.42
N ALA A 58 12.49 -7.94 3.98
CA ALA A 58 11.84 -8.97 4.80
C ALA A 58 11.29 -8.43 6.14
N PHE A 59 11.81 -7.29 6.63
CA PHE A 59 11.40 -6.69 7.90
C PHE A 59 10.20 -5.74 7.75
N LEU A 60 9.87 -5.32 6.52
CA LEU A 60 8.76 -4.40 6.24
C LEU A 60 7.36 -5.03 6.44
N GLY A 61 6.34 -4.17 6.57
CA GLY A 61 4.93 -4.55 6.65
C GLY A 61 4.28 -4.27 8.02
N ASN A 62 5.04 -4.31 9.12
CA ASN A 62 4.52 -4.15 10.49
C ASN A 62 4.84 -2.79 11.14
N GLY A 63 5.02 -1.75 10.33
CA GLY A 63 5.34 -0.38 10.77
C GLY A 63 6.82 -0.16 11.07
N ILE A 64 7.21 1.13 11.14
CA ILE A 64 8.62 1.53 11.18
C ILE A 64 9.34 1.20 12.49
N HIS A 65 8.62 1.14 13.61
CA HIS A 65 9.25 0.74 14.88
C HIS A 65 9.66 -0.74 14.84
N ASN A 66 8.78 -1.61 14.35
CA ASN A 66 9.08 -3.04 14.17
C ASN A 66 10.21 -3.27 13.14
N LEU A 67 10.28 -2.45 12.09
CA LEU A 67 11.39 -2.46 11.14
C LEU A 67 12.73 -2.25 11.85
N ILE A 68 12.84 -1.26 12.72
CA ILE A 68 14.09 -0.98 13.45
C ILE A 68 14.38 -2.06 14.50
N GLU A 69 13.38 -2.52 15.25
CA GLU A 69 13.52 -3.62 16.20
C GLU A 69 14.10 -4.89 15.55
N ARG A 70 13.66 -5.23 14.33
CA ARG A 70 14.22 -6.36 13.54
C ARG A 70 15.57 -6.06 12.92
N SER A 71 15.93 -4.80 12.75
CA SER A 71 17.17 -4.37 12.12
C SER A 71 18.34 -4.32 13.08
N VAL A 72 18.13 -4.03 14.36
CA VAL A 72 19.19 -4.05 15.37
C VAL A 72 19.61 -5.49 15.72
N PRO A 73 20.85 -5.73 16.22
CA PRO A 73 21.26 -7.03 16.72
C PRO A 73 20.37 -7.53 17.88
N GLU A 74 20.23 -8.85 18.00
CA GLU A 74 19.57 -9.48 19.14
C GLU A 74 20.25 -9.07 20.45
N GLY A 75 19.47 -8.75 21.47
CA GLY A 75 19.97 -8.30 22.77
C GLY A 75 20.32 -6.81 22.85
N THR A 76 20.06 -6.02 21.80
CA THR A 76 20.14 -4.56 21.87
C THR A 76 19.17 -4.06 22.95
N ASP A 77 19.67 -3.23 23.88
CA ASP A 77 18.82 -2.68 24.95
C ASP A 77 17.81 -1.65 24.39
N SER A 78 16.75 -1.41 25.16
CA SER A 78 15.67 -0.52 24.74
C SER A 78 16.11 0.93 24.51
N ALA A 79 17.08 1.43 25.26
CA ALA A 79 17.56 2.80 25.13
C ALA A 79 18.32 2.97 23.80
N GLN A 80 19.14 2.01 23.43
CA GLN A 80 19.85 1.99 22.14
C GLN A 80 18.87 1.80 20.98
N LEU A 81 17.88 0.92 21.10
CA LEU A 81 16.82 0.74 20.10
C LEU A 81 16.10 2.06 19.80
N GLU A 82 15.65 2.76 20.83
CA GLU A 82 14.96 4.05 20.67
C GLU A 82 15.86 5.14 20.08
N ALA A 83 17.16 5.14 20.40
CA ALA A 83 18.11 6.07 19.80
C ALA A 83 18.31 5.79 18.30
N VAL A 84 18.47 4.53 17.89
CA VAL A 84 18.52 4.13 16.49
C VAL A 84 17.24 4.50 15.77
N PHE A 85 16.08 4.28 16.38
CA PHE A 85 14.78 4.64 15.82
C PHE A 85 14.64 6.16 15.60
N ALA A 86 15.12 6.96 16.55
CA ALA A 86 15.09 8.43 16.44
C ALA A 86 15.94 8.93 15.24
N ASP A 87 17.15 8.40 15.07
CA ASP A 87 18.04 8.77 13.96
C ASP A 87 17.52 8.25 12.61
N PHE A 88 17.00 7.02 12.57
CA PHE A 88 16.28 6.52 11.40
C PHE A 88 15.15 7.47 11.00
N ARG A 89 14.30 7.85 11.97
CA ARG A 89 13.13 8.69 11.72
C ARG A 89 13.53 10.07 11.19
N SER A 90 14.54 10.70 11.80
CA SER A 90 15.05 11.99 11.34
C SER A 90 15.54 11.92 9.91
N HIS A 91 16.40 10.95 9.60
CA HIS A 91 16.91 10.74 8.25
C HIS A 91 15.81 10.43 7.23
N TYR A 92 14.88 9.54 7.59
CA TYR A 92 13.79 9.17 6.68
C TYR A 92 12.85 10.33 6.37
N LEU A 93 12.61 11.24 7.33
CA LEU A 93 11.79 12.44 7.07
C LEU A 93 12.42 13.36 6.00
N GLU A 94 13.74 13.43 5.92
CA GLU A 94 14.47 14.27 4.97
C GLU A 94 14.67 13.57 3.62
N HIS A 95 14.82 12.23 3.62
CA HIS A 95 15.28 11.42 2.47
C HIS A 95 14.23 10.42 1.95
N SER A 96 12.99 10.48 2.43
CA SER A 96 11.94 9.51 2.06
C SER A 96 11.42 9.64 0.61
N LEU A 97 11.91 10.62 -0.13
CA LEU A 97 11.52 10.91 -1.51
C LEU A 97 12.73 10.99 -2.48
N ASP A 98 13.90 10.55 -2.05
CA ASP A 98 15.09 10.58 -2.90
C ASP A 98 14.99 9.59 -4.06
N LYS A 99 14.38 8.40 -3.82
CA LYS A 99 14.20 7.34 -4.81
C LYS A 99 12.77 6.80 -4.84
N THR A 100 11.93 7.15 -3.87
CA THR A 100 10.55 6.71 -3.78
C THR A 100 9.73 7.23 -4.96
N GLY A 101 8.99 6.34 -5.60
CA GLY A 101 8.08 6.68 -6.69
C GLY A 101 7.08 5.56 -6.99
N PRO A 102 6.03 5.84 -7.80
CA PRO A 102 5.08 4.82 -8.22
C PRO A 102 5.77 3.69 -8.99
N TYR A 103 5.36 2.43 -8.71
CA TYR A 103 5.80 1.31 -9.53
C TYR A 103 5.44 1.52 -11.00
N PRO A 104 6.26 0.99 -11.95
CA PRO A 104 5.95 1.06 -13.37
C PRO A 104 4.55 0.53 -13.69
N GLY A 105 3.73 1.32 -14.38
CA GLY A 105 2.37 0.95 -14.77
C GLY A 105 1.26 1.32 -13.77
N ILE A 106 1.60 1.78 -12.55
CA ILE A 106 0.59 2.21 -11.56
C ILE A 106 -0.18 3.44 -12.04
N LEU A 107 0.47 4.51 -12.46
CA LEU A 107 -0.24 5.71 -12.90
C LEU A 107 -1.18 5.44 -14.08
N PRO A 108 -0.78 4.72 -15.15
CA PRO A 108 -1.71 4.31 -16.21
C PRO A 108 -2.89 3.45 -15.73
N LEU A 109 -2.68 2.56 -14.76
CA LEU A 109 -3.77 1.80 -14.15
C LEU A 109 -4.77 2.73 -13.44
N LEU A 110 -4.27 3.62 -12.58
CA LEU A 110 -5.12 4.54 -11.81
C LEU A 110 -5.91 5.47 -12.72
N GLU A 111 -5.31 5.99 -13.78
CA GLU A 111 -6.00 6.78 -14.80
C GLU A 111 -7.12 5.98 -15.48
N ARG A 112 -6.85 4.72 -15.84
CA ARG A 112 -7.84 3.84 -16.46
C ARG A 112 -9.02 3.55 -15.52
N LEU A 113 -8.74 3.24 -14.25
CA LEU A 113 -9.76 3.02 -13.22
C LEU A 113 -10.60 4.28 -12.96
N HIS A 114 -9.93 5.43 -12.86
CA HIS A 114 -10.58 6.73 -12.68
C HIS A 114 -11.55 7.04 -13.83
N ASN A 115 -11.10 6.86 -15.06
CA ASN A 115 -11.90 7.09 -16.28
C ASN A 115 -13.08 6.11 -16.39
N ALA A 116 -12.99 4.94 -15.77
CA ALA A 116 -14.08 3.98 -15.66
C ALA A 116 -15.04 4.26 -14.50
N GLY A 117 -14.80 5.30 -13.68
CA GLY A 117 -15.63 5.68 -12.56
C GLY A 117 -15.42 4.83 -11.30
N VAL A 118 -14.31 4.09 -11.20
CA VAL A 118 -13.97 3.31 -10.00
C VAL A 118 -13.55 4.27 -8.88
N ARG A 119 -14.11 4.06 -7.69
CA ARG A 119 -13.72 4.80 -6.48
C ARG A 119 -12.44 4.20 -5.92
N MET A 120 -11.48 5.04 -5.55
CA MET A 120 -10.18 4.58 -5.09
C MET A 120 -9.76 5.23 -3.79
N GLY A 121 -9.14 4.45 -2.91
CA GLY A 121 -8.56 4.93 -1.66
C GLY A 121 -7.26 4.22 -1.30
N ILE A 122 -6.50 4.86 -0.42
CA ILE A 122 -5.25 4.33 0.15
C ILE A 122 -5.48 4.01 1.63
N VAL A 123 -4.92 2.88 2.07
CA VAL A 123 -4.85 2.48 3.49
C VAL A 123 -3.46 1.96 3.79
N SER A 124 -2.75 2.57 4.76
CA SER A 124 -1.36 2.20 5.07
C SER A 124 -1.08 2.18 6.58
N ASN A 125 -0.12 1.34 6.99
CA ASN A 125 0.46 1.35 8.35
C ASN A 125 1.50 2.48 8.56
N LYS A 126 1.70 3.31 7.53
CA LYS A 126 2.49 4.53 7.64
C LYS A 126 1.71 5.62 8.38
N LEU A 127 2.40 6.51 9.10
CA LEU A 127 1.76 7.63 9.82
C LEU A 127 0.89 8.47 8.86
N ASP A 128 -0.30 8.84 9.31
CA ASP A 128 -1.28 9.54 8.46
C ASP A 128 -0.74 10.81 7.80
N PRO A 129 0.01 11.71 8.45
CA PRO A 129 0.59 12.88 7.77
C PRO A 129 1.48 12.50 6.58
N ALA A 130 2.26 11.42 6.69
CA ALA A 130 3.12 10.96 5.59
C ALA A 130 2.29 10.35 4.45
N VAL A 131 1.22 9.61 4.77
CA VAL A 131 0.28 9.08 3.77
C VAL A 131 -0.38 10.22 3.00
N GLN A 132 -0.83 11.27 3.70
CA GLN A 132 -1.43 12.45 3.07
C GLN A 132 -0.44 13.19 2.15
N ASP A 133 0.83 13.32 2.57
CA ASP A 133 1.87 13.96 1.75
C ASP A 133 2.17 13.17 0.47
N LEU A 134 2.33 11.86 0.57
CA LEU A 134 2.55 10.98 -0.57
C LEU A 134 1.34 10.93 -1.51
N ASN A 135 0.13 10.90 -0.95
CA ASN A 135 -1.10 10.98 -1.74
C ASN A 135 -1.16 12.29 -2.54
N ARG A 136 -0.94 13.44 -1.88
CA ARG A 136 -0.91 14.75 -2.58
C ARG A 136 0.12 14.80 -3.70
N ARG A 137 1.28 14.19 -3.49
CA ARG A 137 2.38 14.24 -4.44
C ARG A 137 2.17 13.36 -5.66
N PHE A 138 1.62 12.15 -5.49
CA PHE A 138 1.60 11.15 -6.53
C PHE A 138 0.22 10.77 -7.02
N PHE A 139 -0.83 10.92 -6.20
CA PHE A 139 -2.12 10.28 -6.44
C PHE A 139 -3.33 11.18 -6.23
N ALA A 140 -3.15 12.48 -6.00
CA ALA A 140 -4.22 13.43 -5.66
C ALA A 140 -5.37 13.45 -6.70
N ASP A 141 -5.06 13.21 -7.97
CA ASP A 141 -6.04 13.22 -9.06
C ASP A 141 -6.91 11.94 -9.08
N PHE A 142 -6.49 10.88 -8.36
CA PHE A 142 -7.11 9.57 -8.45
C PHE A 142 -7.75 9.11 -7.13
N MET A 143 -7.11 9.40 -6.00
CA MET A 143 -7.53 8.89 -4.69
C MET A 143 -8.48 9.85 -3.98
N GLN A 144 -9.70 9.41 -3.75
CA GLN A 144 -10.70 10.18 -3.02
C GLN A 144 -10.47 10.12 -1.49
N VAL A 145 -9.80 9.07 -1.01
CA VAL A 145 -9.56 8.83 0.42
C VAL A 145 -8.15 8.32 0.63
N ALA A 146 -7.48 8.81 1.67
CA ALA A 146 -6.24 8.24 2.17
C ALA A 146 -6.34 8.13 3.70
N VAL A 147 -5.94 6.99 4.26
CA VAL A 147 -6.00 6.69 5.70
C VAL A 147 -4.68 6.06 6.11
N GLY A 148 -3.95 6.76 6.99
CA GLY A 148 -2.75 6.26 7.63
C GLY A 148 -2.97 5.90 9.09
N GLU A 149 -1.90 5.48 9.76
CA GLU A 149 -1.91 5.23 11.21
C GLU A 149 -2.15 6.54 11.96
N SER A 150 -3.18 6.56 12.81
CA SER A 150 -3.55 7.72 13.63
C SER A 150 -4.22 7.27 14.93
N ALA A 151 -4.35 8.20 15.90
CA ALA A 151 -5.01 7.90 17.17
C ALA A 151 -6.47 7.46 16.92
N GLY A 152 -6.86 6.33 17.51
CA GLY A 152 -8.22 5.78 17.39
C GLY A 152 -8.46 4.88 16.17
N VAL A 153 -7.50 4.75 15.25
CA VAL A 153 -7.54 3.80 14.13
C VAL A 153 -6.43 2.77 14.35
N ARG A 154 -6.82 1.54 14.65
CA ARG A 154 -5.85 0.46 14.81
C ARG A 154 -5.22 0.15 13.44
N ARG A 155 -3.90 -0.03 13.43
CA ARG A 155 -3.19 -0.37 12.20
C ARG A 155 -3.53 -1.78 11.70
N LYS A 156 -3.30 -2.02 10.42
CA LYS A 156 -3.38 -3.35 9.81
C LYS A 156 -2.56 -4.37 10.63
N PRO A 157 -3.05 -5.59 10.88
CA PRO A 157 -4.15 -6.26 10.21
C PRO A 157 -5.55 -6.01 10.79
N TYR A 158 -5.74 -5.09 11.73
CA TYR A 158 -7.08 -4.69 12.12
C TYR A 158 -7.80 -3.99 10.95
N PRO A 159 -9.12 -4.20 10.77
CA PRO A 159 -9.85 -3.70 9.61
C PRO A 159 -10.24 -2.22 9.70
N ASP A 160 -9.92 -1.55 10.80
CA ASP A 160 -10.42 -0.21 11.13
C ASP A 160 -10.18 0.82 10.01
N SER A 161 -8.96 0.87 9.48
CA SER A 161 -8.60 1.80 8.40
C SER A 161 -9.33 1.50 7.08
N VAL A 162 -9.54 0.22 6.76
CA VAL A 162 -10.30 -0.22 5.57
C VAL A 162 -11.78 0.13 5.72
N LEU A 163 -12.38 -0.16 6.88
CA LEU A 163 -13.77 0.17 7.15
C LEU A 163 -14.01 1.68 7.11
N GLU A 164 -13.07 2.48 7.64
CA GLU A 164 -13.13 3.94 7.55
C GLU A 164 -12.99 4.43 6.09
N ALA A 165 -12.09 3.86 5.31
CA ALA A 165 -11.95 4.18 3.89
C ALA A 165 -13.22 3.85 3.12
N MET A 166 -13.80 2.65 3.32
CA MET A 166 -15.08 2.25 2.71
C MET A 166 -16.22 3.21 3.08
N ARG A 167 -16.32 3.56 4.37
CA ARG A 167 -17.34 4.51 4.84
C ARG A 167 -17.22 5.86 4.14
N ARG A 168 -15.99 6.41 4.00
CA ARG A 168 -15.74 7.68 3.30
C ARG A 168 -16.04 7.58 1.80
N LEU A 169 -15.75 6.44 1.19
CA LEU A 169 -16.04 6.19 -0.23
C LEU A 169 -17.52 5.85 -0.49
N GLY A 170 -18.34 5.62 0.54
CA GLY A 170 -19.71 5.15 0.39
C GLY A 170 -19.78 3.76 -0.25
N ALA A 171 -18.83 2.87 0.09
CA ALA A 171 -18.67 1.56 -0.52
C ALA A 171 -19.19 0.44 0.39
N THR A 172 -19.63 -0.65 -0.25
CA THR A 172 -20.06 -1.88 0.43
C THR A 172 -19.00 -2.98 0.27
N PRO A 173 -18.95 -3.99 1.17
CA PRO A 173 -17.98 -5.09 1.05
C PRO A 173 -18.06 -5.84 -0.29
N ALA A 174 -19.26 -6.07 -0.81
CA ALA A 174 -19.47 -6.85 -2.02
C ALA A 174 -18.90 -6.21 -3.30
N GLU A 175 -18.72 -4.89 -3.33
CA GLU A 175 -18.20 -4.14 -4.46
C GLU A 175 -16.77 -3.64 -4.26
N THR A 176 -16.12 -4.00 -3.12
CA THR A 176 -14.80 -3.51 -2.76
C THR A 176 -13.74 -4.60 -2.93
N LEU A 177 -12.64 -4.24 -3.60
CA LEU A 177 -11.42 -5.04 -3.71
C LEU A 177 -10.30 -4.36 -2.93
N TYR A 178 -9.64 -5.12 -2.06
CA TYR A 178 -8.39 -4.68 -1.43
C TYR A 178 -7.20 -5.14 -2.25
N VAL A 179 -6.23 -4.26 -2.49
CA VAL A 179 -5.01 -4.55 -3.24
C VAL A 179 -3.79 -4.28 -2.35
N GLY A 180 -2.97 -5.30 -2.12
CA GLY A 180 -1.79 -5.21 -1.25
C GLY A 180 -0.70 -6.19 -1.63
N ASP A 181 0.46 -6.15 -0.95
CA ASP A 181 1.64 -6.96 -1.28
C ASP A 181 2.10 -7.90 -0.16
N SER A 182 1.32 -8.04 0.92
CA SER A 182 1.77 -8.75 2.12
C SER A 182 0.68 -9.59 2.79
N GLU A 183 1.12 -10.46 3.71
CA GLU A 183 0.25 -11.21 4.64
C GLU A 183 -0.60 -10.29 5.53
N VAL A 184 -0.09 -9.08 5.82
CA VAL A 184 -0.80 -8.08 6.62
C VAL A 184 -2.01 -7.56 5.84
N ASP A 185 -1.85 -7.32 4.55
CA ASP A 185 -2.92 -6.87 3.65
C ASP A 185 -4.00 -7.93 3.49
N TYR A 186 -3.58 -9.18 3.25
CA TYR A 186 -4.50 -10.32 3.18
C TYR A 186 -5.33 -10.44 4.47
N ALA A 187 -4.67 -10.43 5.63
CA ALA A 187 -5.36 -10.53 6.92
C ALA A 187 -6.30 -9.34 7.16
N THR A 188 -5.92 -8.13 6.70
CA THR A 188 -6.77 -6.93 6.80
C THR A 188 -8.03 -7.07 5.95
N ALA A 189 -7.89 -7.51 4.70
CA ALA A 189 -9.02 -7.74 3.79
C ALA A 189 -9.98 -8.81 4.35
N GLN A 190 -9.44 -9.92 4.86
CA GLN A 190 -10.23 -10.98 5.51
C GLN A 190 -10.99 -10.45 6.74
N ALA A 191 -10.32 -9.66 7.60
CA ALA A 191 -10.94 -9.05 8.77
C ALA A 191 -12.03 -8.03 8.41
N ALA A 192 -11.89 -7.34 7.27
CA ALA A 192 -12.89 -6.41 6.75
C ALA A 192 -14.02 -7.11 5.97
N GLY A 193 -13.90 -8.41 5.66
CA GLY A 193 -14.88 -9.17 4.89
C GLY A 193 -14.97 -8.76 3.42
N ILE A 194 -13.86 -8.38 2.81
CA ILE A 194 -13.76 -7.95 1.40
C ILE A 194 -12.80 -8.85 0.61
N ALA A 195 -12.97 -8.86 -0.72
CA ALA A 195 -12.06 -9.56 -1.61
C ALA A 195 -10.64 -8.97 -1.57
N CYS A 196 -9.63 -9.83 -1.76
CA CYS A 196 -8.22 -9.45 -1.74
C CYS A 196 -7.51 -9.86 -3.04
N GLU A 197 -6.77 -8.91 -3.63
CA GLU A 197 -5.80 -9.17 -4.68
C GLU A 197 -4.39 -8.87 -4.18
N LEU A 198 -3.50 -9.86 -4.24
CA LEU A 198 -2.11 -9.70 -3.84
C LEU A 198 -1.24 -9.44 -5.07
N VAL A 199 -0.50 -8.34 -5.02
CA VAL A 199 0.47 -7.96 -6.06
C VAL A 199 1.79 -8.67 -5.81
N LEU A 200 2.43 -9.16 -6.89
CA LEU A 200 3.62 -10.01 -6.81
C LEU A 200 4.93 -9.24 -7.06
N TRP A 201 4.87 -7.91 -7.15
CA TRP A 201 6.06 -7.05 -7.34
C TRP A 201 6.54 -6.36 -6.07
N GLY A 202 5.82 -6.54 -4.94
CA GLY A 202 6.09 -5.84 -3.68
C GLY A 202 7.16 -6.48 -2.80
N PHE A 203 6.97 -6.41 -1.48
CA PHE A 203 7.98 -6.79 -0.50
C PHE A 203 8.00 -8.27 -0.12
N ARG A 204 6.98 -9.06 -0.50
CA ARG A 204 6.92 -10.50 -0.23
C ARG A 204 7.22 -11.30 -1.49
N ASP A 205 7.72 -12.50 -1.28
CA ASP A 205 7.99 -13.43 -2.38
C ASP A 205 6.71 -14.17 -2.79
N GLU A 206 6.61 -14.44 -4.10
CA GLU A 206 5.41 -15.08 -4.67
C GLU A 206 5.00 -16.39 -3.97
N PRO A 207 5.92 -17.32 -3.60
CA PRO A 207 5.51 -18.55 -2.89
C PRO A 207 4.84 -18.27 -1.54
N GLU A 208 5.29 -17.25 -0.79
CA GLU A 208 4.71 -16.85 0.49
C GLU A 208 3.30 -16.30 0.29
N LEU A 209 3.13 -15.41 -0.69
CA LEU A 209 1.83 -14.83 -1.00
C LEU A 209 0.83 -15.88 -1.49
N ARG A 210 1.26 -16.81 -2.34
CA ARG A 210 0.37 -17.89 -2.83
C ARG A 210 -0.06 -18.86 -1.75
N ALA A 211 0.74 -19.05 -0.70
CA ALA A 211 0.35 -19.86 0.46
C ALA A 211 -0.85 -19.28 1.23
N LEU A 212 -1.10 -17.97 1.12
CA LEU A 212 -2.24 -17.29 1.75
C LEU A 212 -3.59 -17.60 1.09
N ARG A 213 -3.59 -18.02 -0.19
CA ARG A 213 -4.79 -18.32 -0.98
C ARG A 213 -5.74 -17.12 -1.09
N ALA A 214 -5.20 -15.95 -1.44
CA ALA A 214 -6.00 -14.78 -1.74
C ALA A 214 -6.92 -15.01 -2.96
N ASP A 215 -7.96 -14.20 -3.09
CA ASP A 215 -8.95 -14.35 -4.16
C ASP A 215 -8.32 -14.12 -5.55
N PHE A 216 -7.37 -13.19 -5.65
CA PHE A 216 -6.70 -12.82 -6.89
C PHE A 216 -5.22 -12.53 -6.67
N TYR A 217 -4.45 -12.56 -7.78
CA TYR A 217 -3.03 -12.26 -7.80
C TYR A 217 -2.67 -11.50 -9.09
N ALA A 218 -1.99 -10.35 -8.94
CA ALA A 218 -1.51 -9.53 -10.03
C ALA A 218 0.02 -9.60 -10.18
N ARG A 219 0.53 -9.91 -11.37
CA ARG A 219 1.96 -9.82 -11.71
C ARG A 219 2.36 -8.44 -12.18
N THR A 220 1.42 -7.74 -12.77
CA THR A 220 1.57 -6.38 -13.30
C THR A 220 0.36 -5.53 -12.90
N PRO A 221 0.49 -4.20 -12.85
CA PRO A 221 -0.68 -3.34 -12.62
C PRO A 221 -1.83 -3.54 -13.61
N ALA A 222 -1.55 -3.98 -14.84
CA ALA A 222 -2.58 -4.26 -15.84
C ALA A 222 -3.50 -5.43 -15.42
N ASP A 223 -2.98 -6.42 -14.68
CA ASP A 223 -3.77 -7.58 -14.24
C ASP A 223 -4.88 -7.16 -13.26
N ILE A 224 -4.67 -6.11 -12.47
CA ILE A 224 -5.69 -5.54 -11.57
C ILE A 224 -6.90 -5.05 -12.37
N TRP A 225 -6.66 -4.42 -13.53
CA TRP A 225 -7.76 -4.03 -14.40
C TRP A 225 -8.58 -5.23 -14.85
N ASP A 226 -7.93 -6.33 -15.23
CA ASP A 226 -8.61 -7.53 -15.72
C ASP A 226 -9.47 -8.17 -14.61
N THR A 227 -9.04 -8.09 -13.33
CA THR A 227 -9.84 -8.49 -12.17
C THR A 227 -11.09 -7.62 -12.00
N VAL A 228 -10.96 -6.32 -12.22
CA VAL A 228 -12.04 -5.33 -12.01
C VAL A 228 -13.07 -5.35 -13.14
N ALA A 229 -12.65 -5.60 -14.37
CA ALA A 229 -13.48 -5.48 -15.58
C ALA A 229 -14.13 -6.80 -16.03
N GLN A 230 -14.16 -7.82 -15.18
CA GLN A 230 -14.74 -9.15 -15.46
C GLN A 230 -16.27 -9.20 -15.39
#